data_b10d97769e94c7aca2cb13f2eb7fa651
#
_entry.id   b10d97769e94c7aca2cb13f2eb7fa651
#
_cell.length_a   1.000
_cell.length_b   1.000
_cell.length_c   1.000
_cell.angle_alpha   90.00
_cell.angle_beta   90.00
_cell.angle_gamma   90.00
#
_symmetry.space_group_name_H-M   'P 1'
#
loop_
_entity.id
_entity.type
_entity.pdbx_description
1 polymer ?
#
loop_
_entity_poly.entity_id
_entity_poly.type
_entity_poly.pdbx_seq_one_letter_code
_entity_poly.pdbx_strand_id
1 'polypeptide(L)'
;FYDQQKGLSQLIRTVLVNPGYVISQIVANYDANGMEKIGYILLMFVPMAAVIFRNGKKYSRFTLISPVIVINLLTLYVYQHDITFQYNFGSIALMMYLVIMNMADLKPKKAKVAISVAVICAGVMFMGSMAPRLNYYTSKYSQDKATYEKINIALSAVPKNASVCASGFF
;
A
#
# COMPACT_ATOMS: atom_id res chain seq x y z
N PHE A 1 26.48 6.95 5.12
CA PHE A 1 25.61 5.87 5.56
C PHE A 1 24.78 6.34 6.75
N TYR A 2 23.53 5.88 6.81
CA TYR A 2 22.65 6.20 7.93
C TYR A 2 23.03 5.38 9.15
N ASP A 3 23.39 6.08 10.23
CA ASP A 3 23.63 5.46 11.52
C ASP A 3 22.39 5.63 12.39
N GLN A 4 21.65 4.54 12.63
CA GLN A 4 20.40 4.54 13.39
C GLN A 4 20.57 5.05 14.83
N GLN A 5 21.77 4.91 15.41
CA GLN A 5 22.05 5.40 16.76
C GLN A 5 22.07 6.94 16.86
N LYS A 6 22.27 7.63 15.75
CA LYS A 6 22.32 9.10 15.68
C LYS A 6 20.96 9.75 15.36
N GLY A 7 19.92 8.96 15.15
CA GLY A 7 18.56 9.44 14.98
C GLY A 7 18.29 10.28 13.71
N LEU A 8 17.26 11.10 13.77
CA LEU A 8 16.74 11.87 12.64
C LEU A 8 17.75 12.87 12.05
N SER A 9 18.62 13.44 12.88
CA SER A 9 19.64 14.40 12.41
C SER A 9 20.63 13.76 11.44
N GLN A 10 21.00 12.51 11.67
CA GLN A 10 21.88 11.78 10.76
C GLN A 10 21.17 11.41 9.46
N LEU A 11 19.87 11.10 9.51
CA LEU A 11 19.07 10.89 8.30
C LEU A 11 19.08 12.14 7.41
N ILE A 12 18.76 13.31 8.00
CA ILE A 12 18.78 14.59 7.28
C ILE A 12 20.16 14.87 6.69
N ARG A 13 21.22 14.68 7.48
CA ARG A 13 22.60 14.84 7.02
C ARG A 13 22.90 13.92 5.83
N THR A 14 22.51 12.65 5.88
CA THR A 14 22.72 11.69 4.78
C THR A 14 22.02 12.14 3.51
N VAL A 15 20.79 12.63 3.61
CA VAL A 15 20.04 13.17 2.46
C VAL A 15 20.75 14.33 1.81
N LEU A 16 21.33 15.24 2.61
CA LEU A 16 22.00 16.44 2.10
C LEU A 16 23.40 16.16 1.55
N VAL A 17 24.17 15.28 2.20
CA VAL A 17 25.57 15.02 1.87
C VAL A 17 25.73 13.94 0.82
N ASN A 18 24.83 12.97 0.79
CA ASN A 18 24.91 11.84 -0.14
C ASN A 18 23.58 11.55 -0.84
N PRO A 19 23.08 12.45 -1.70
CA PRO A 19 21.82 12.28 -2.41
C PRO A 19 21.83 11.06 -3.36
N GLY A 20 22.98 10.69 -3.92
CA GLY A 20 23.12 9.49 -4.75
C GLY A 20 22.81 8.21 -3.99
N TYR A 21 23.25 8.10 -2.74
CA TYR A 21 22.87 6.99 -1.88
C TYR A 21 21.36 6.96 -1.60
N VAL A 22 20.75 8.10 -1.33
CA VAL A 22 19.31 8.20 -1.10
C VAL A 22 18.54 7.73 -2.33
N ILE A 23 18.93 8.16 -3.52
CA ILE A 23 18.31 7.72 -4.79
C ILE A 23 18.49 6.21 -4.97
N SER A 24 19.67 5.68 -4.70
CA SER A 24 19.90 4.23 -4.79
C SER A 24 18.98 3.43 -3.84
N GLN A 25 18.73 3.94 -2.63
CA GLN A 25 17.79 3.31 -1.69
C GLN A 25 16.33 3.38 -2.15
N ILE A 26 15.93 4.47 -2.81
CA ILE A 26 14.58 4.61 -3.37
C ILE A 26 14.31 3.55 -4.45
N VAL A 27 15.29 3.20 -5.27
CA VAL A 27 15.14 2.22 -6.36
C VAL A 27 15.50 0.79 -5.95
N ALA A 28 16.22 0.60 -4.85
CA ALA A 28 16.59 -0.73 -4.37
C ALA A 28 15.36 -1.47 -3.84
N ASN A 29 15.12 -2.67 -4.33
CA ASN A 29 14.10 -3.59 -3.82
C ASN A 29 14.69 -4.55 -2.77
N TYR A 30 13.84 -5.20 -1.98
CA TYR A 30 14.25 -6.23 -1.03
C TYR A 30 14.82 -7.44 -1.78
N ASP A 31 14.13 -7.90 -2.80
CA ASP A 31 14.65 -8.88 -3.77
C ASP A 31 15.32 -8.12 -4.92
N ALA A 32 16.54 -8.53 -5.29
CA ALA A 32 17.30 -7.90 -6.38
C ALA A 32 16.55 -7.90 -7.72
N ASN A 33 15.69 -8.89 -7.94
CA ASN A 33 14.82 -8.99 -9.12
C ASN A 33 13.38 -8.55 -8.84
N GLY A 34 13.11 -8.02 -7.63
CA GLY A 34 11.79 -7.59 -7.21
C GLY A 34 11.37 -6.29 -7.91
N MET A 35 10.06 -6.10 -7.98
CA MET A 35 9.44 -4.89 -8.51
C MET A 35 8.49 -4.25 -7.49
N GLU A 36 8.70 -4.50 -6.19
CA GLU A 36 7.79 -4.11 -5.12
C GLU A 36 7.55 -2.60 -5.11
N LYS A 37 8.62 -1.82 -5.22
CA LYS A 37 8.53 -0.35 -5.21
C LYS A 37 7.88 0.20 -6.47
N ILE A 38 8.16 -0.40 -7.63
CA ILE A 38 7.50 -0.04 -8.89
C ILE A 38 6.02 -0.42 -8.80
N GLY A 39 5.71 -1.62 -8.32
CA GLY A 39 4.35 -2.09 -8.08
C GLY A 39 3.58 -1.15 -7.14
N TYR A 40 4.21 -0.74 -6.05
CA TYR A 40 3.65 0.23 -5.10
C TYR A 40 3.27 1.55 -5.79
N ILE A 41 4.20 2.14 -6.56
CA ILE A 41 3.94 3.39 -7.28
C ILE A 41 2.82 3.21 -8.31
N LEU A 42 2.85 2.13 -9.08
CA LEU A 42 1.82 1.88 -10.09
C LEU A 42 0.44 1.68 -9.44
N LEU A 43 0.34 0.86 -8.40
CA LEU A 43 -0.92 0.62 -7.69
C LEU A 43 -1.45 1.88 -7.00
N MET A 44 -0.56 2.76 -6.51
CA MET A 44 -0.95 4.01 -5.87
C MET A 44 -1.47 5.05 -6.89
N PHE A 45 -0.77 5.23 -8.01
CA PHE A 45 -1.02 6.36 -8.91
C PHE A 45 -1.87 6.01 -10.13
N VAL A 46 -1.72 4.81 -10.72
CA VAL A 46 -2.42 4.47 -11.96
C VAL A 46 -3.94 4.48 -11.83
N PRO A 47 -4.56 3.96 -10.76
CA PRO A 47 -6.01 4.01 -10.61
C PRO A 47 -6.56 5.44 -10.61
N MET A 48 -5.81 6.38 -10.04
CA MET A 48 -6.23 7.78 -9.87
C MET A 48 -5.65 8.72 -10.93
N ALA A 49 -4.85 8.22 -11.87
CA ALA A 49 -4.13 9.03 -12.86
C ALA A 49 -5.04 9.96 -13.67
N ALA A 50 -6.21 9.46 -14.05
CA ALA A 50 -7.20 10.25 -14.79
C ALA A 50 -7.69 11.50 -14.05
N VAL A 51 -7.66 11.47 -12.71
CA VAL A 51 -8.04 12.63 -11.87
C VAL A 51 -6.81 13.46 -11.52
N ILE A 52 -5.71 12.81 -11.13
CA ILE A 52 -4.52 13.46 -10.58
C ILE A 52 -3.81 14.30 -11.64
N PHE A 53 -3.60 13.77 -12.85
CA PHE A 53 -2.80 14.41 -13.89
C PHE A 53 -3.61 15.31 -14.85
N ARG A 54 -4.92 15.31 -14.75
CA ARG A 54 -5.76 16.10 -15.66
C ARG A 54 -5.68 17.61 -15.41
N ASN A 55 -5.24 18.03 -14.26
CA ASN A 55 -5.15 19.42 -13.84
C ASN A 55 -3.70 19.92 -13.82
N GLY A 56 -3.00 19.80 -14.95
CA GLY A 56 -1.56 19.94 -15.14
C GLY A 56 -0.88 21.23 -14.67
N LYS A 57 -1.59 22.16 -14.01
CA LYS A 57 -1.03 23.41 -13.49
C LYS A 57 -0.86 23.43 -11.95
N LYS A 58 -1.25 22.36 -11.26
CA LYS A 58 -1.27 22.35 -9.79
C LYS A 58 -0.38 21.24 -9.21
N TYR A 59 0.80 21.07 -9.78
CA TYR A 59 1.80 20.10 -9.30
C TYR A 59 2.23 20.34 -7.84
N SER A 60 2.11 21.59 -7.34
CA SER A 60 2.38 21.87 -5.93
C SER A 60 1.55 21.02 -4.95
N ARG A 61 0.40 20.51 -5.37
CA ARG A 61 -0.41 19.61 -4.54
C ARG A 61 0.25 18.28 -4.24
N PHE A 62 1.18 17.84 -5.11
CA PHE A 62 1.96 16.62 -4.87
C PHE A 62 2.91 16.74 -3.68
N THR A 63 3.26 17.95 -3.26
CA THR A 63 4.06 18.17 -2.04
C THR A 63 3.36 17.62 -0.80
N LEU A 64 2.04 17.48 -0.84
CA LEU A 64 1.26 16.91 0.26
C LEU A 64 1.57 15.42 0.48
N ILE A 65 1.67 14.66 -0.60
CA ILE A 65 1.86 13.19 -0.54
C ILE A 65 3.32 12.78 -0.72
N SER A 66 4.15 13.61 -1.35
CA SER A 66 5.53 13.25 -1.69
C SER A 66 6.39 12.83 -0.48
N PRO A 67 6.32 13.48 0.71
CA PRO A 67 7.13 13.07 1.84
C PRO A 67 6.80 11.63 2.29
N VAL A 68 5.53 11.28 2.32
CA VAL A 68 5.09 9.94 2.77
C VAL A 68 5.48 8.87 1.75
N ILE A 69 5.34 9.17 0.45
CA ILE A 69 5.80 8.27 -0.62
C ILE A 69 7.32 8.06 -0.53
N VAL A 70 8.09 9.14 -0.36
CA VAL A 70 9.56 9.06 -0.24
C VAL A 70 9.97 8.24 0.98
N ILE A 71 9.35 8.46 2.13
CA ILE A 71 9.62 7.68 3.34
C ILE A 71 9.36 6.18 3.10
N ASN A 72 8.23 5.85 2.48
CA ASN A 72 7.92 4.46 2.15
C ASN A 72 8.94 3.86 1.18
N LEU A 73 9.41 4.61 0.20
CA LEU A 73 10.40 4.12 -0.78
C LEU A 73 11.82 4.01 -0.22
N LEU A 74 12.16 4.77 0.83
CA LEU A 74 13.48 4.72 1.45
C LEU A 74 13.72 3.45 2.27
N THR A 75 12.68 2.74 2.67
CA THR A 75 12.81 1.49 3.43
C THR A 75 12.95 0.28 2.49
N LEU A 76 13.61 -0.77 2.96
CA LEU A 76 13.63 -2.10 2.34
C LEU A 76 12.58 -3.04 2.96
N TYR A 77 11.79 -2.55 3.92
CA TYR A 77 10.77 -3.35 4.58
C TYR A 77 9.57 -3.58 3.65
N VAL A 78 9.38 -4.82 3.21
CA VAL A 78 8.43 -5.20 2.15
C VAL A 78 7.00 -4.70 2.42
N TYR A 79 6.55 -4.78 3.66
CA TYR A 79 5.20 -4.34 4.04
C TYR A 79 4.96 -2.82 3.91
N GLN A 80 6.03 -2.01 3.84
CA GLN A 80 5.92 -0.56 3.55
C GLN A 80 5.52 -0.29 2.08
N HIS A 81 5.81 -1.23 1.18
CA HIS A 81 5.48 -1.14 -0.23
C HIS A 81 4.26 -1.99 -0.62
N ASP A 82 3.73 -2.79 0.29
CA ASP A 82 2.49 -3.54 0.06
C ASP A 82 1.30 -2.64 0.33
N ILE A 83 0.64 -2.18 -0.74
CA ILE A 83 -0.51 -1.27 -0.67
C ILE A 83 -1.69 -1.86 0.14
N THR A 84 -1.73 -3.17 0.33
CA THR A 84 -2.75 -3.85 1.11
C THR A 84 -2.45 -3.85 2.61
N PHE A 85 -1.27 -3.37 3.00
CA PHE A 85 -0.85 -3.36 4.39
C PHE A 85 -1.12 -2.02 5.09
N GLN A 86 -1.34 -2.07 6.39
CA GLN A 86 -1.75 -0.92 7.22
C GLN A 86 -0.82 0.30 7.15
N TYR A 87 0.46 0.12 6.84
CA TYR A 87 1.43 1.22 6.73
C TYR A 87 1.10 2.20 5.60
N ASN A 88 0.27 1.80 4.64
CA ASN A 88 -0.13 2.64 3.52
C ASN A 88 -1.42 3.45 3.74
N PHE A 89 -2.09 3.31 4.88
CA PHE A 89 -3.34 4.05 5.14
C PHE A 89 -3.15 5.55 5.07
N GLY A 90 -2.04 6.08 5.62
CA GLY A 90 -1.71 7.51 5.52
C GLY A 90 -1.51 7.96 4.08
N SER A 91 -0.75 7.21 3.29
CA SER A 91 -0.51 7.49 1.87
C SER A 91 -1.80 7.47 1.07
N ILE A 92 -2.66 6.48 1.32
CA ILE A 92 -3.96 6.34 0.63
C ILE A 92 -4.89 7.50 1.01
N ALA A 93 -4.96 7.88 2.28
CA ALA A 93 -5.78 9.00 2.73
C ALA A 93 -5.36 10.31 2.08
N LEU A 94 -4.05 10.60 2.03
CA LEU A 94 -3.51 11.78 1.35
C LEU A 94 -3.73 11.74 -0.17
N MET A 95 -3.65 10.56 -0.79
CA MET A 95 -3.98 10.37 -2.20
C MET A 95 -5.46 10.67 -2.47
N MET A 96 -6.37 10.19 -1.63
CA MET A 96 -7.79 10.47 -1.76
C MET A 96 -8.08 11.96 -1.57
N TYR A 97 -7.42 12.63 -0.64
CA TYR A 97 -7.53 14.07 -0.47
C TYR A 97 -7.04 14.82 -1.71
N LEU A 98 -5.91 14.41 -2.29
CA LEU A 98 -5.41 14.97 -3.56
C LEU A 98 -6.43 14.80 -4.71
N VAL A 99 -7.07 13.63 -4.79
CA VAL A 99 -8.13 13.34 -5.76
C VAL A 99 -9.30 14.30 -5.56
N ILE A 100 -9.77 14.48 -4.33
CA ILE A 100 -10.89 15.40 -4.01
C ILE A 100 -10.54 16.83 -4.42
N MET A 101 -9.34 17.31 -4.07
CA MET A 101 -8.89 18.67 -4.44
C MET A 101 -8.82 18.86 -5.95
N ASN A 102 -8.39 17.85 -6.69
CA ASN A 102 -8.31 17.93 -8.15
C ASN A 102 -9.70 17.83 -8.81
N MET A 103 -10.59 17.03 -8.24
CA MET A 103 -11.98 16.93 -8.70
C MET A 103 -12.73 18.25 -8.57
N ALA A 104 -12.51 18.98 -7.46
CA ALA A 104 -13.16 20.28 -7.22
C ALA A 104 -12.83 21.33 -8.32
N ASP A 105 -11.70 21.19 -8.98
CA ASP A 105 -11.27 22.10 -10.05
C ASP A 105 -11.78 21.70 -11.46
N LEU A 106 -12.36 20.52 -11.59
CA LEU A 106 -12.83 20.02 -12.88
C LEU A 106 -14.28 20.47 -13.15
N LYS A 107 -14.56 20.80 -14.41
CA LYS A 107 -15.95 20.98 -14.86
C LYS A 107 -16.74 19.68 -14.64
N PRO A 108 -18.03 19.72 -14.24
CA PRO A 108 -18.81 18.54 -13.85
C PRO A 108 -18.75 17.37 -14.85
N LYS A 109 -18.87 17.67 -16.15
CA LYS A 109 -18.78 16.63 -17.20
C LYS A 109 -17.41 15.95 -17.24
N LYS A 110 -16.31 16.74 -17.09
CA LYS A 110 -14.95 16.19 -17.08
C LYS A 110 -14.65 15.42 -15.79
N ALA A 111 -15.17 15.90 -14.67
CA ALA A 111 -15.07 15.24 -13.39
C ALA A 111 -15.74 13.86 -13.41
N LYS A 112 -16.98 13.78 -13.94
CA LYS A 112 -17.70 12.50 -14.08
C LYS A 112 -16.91 11.48 -14.91
N VAL A 113 -16.37 11.90 -16.06
CA VAL A 113 -15.55 11.00 -16.90
C VAL A 113 -14.28 10.57 -16.17
N ALA A 114 -13.58 11.50 -15.52
CA ALA A 114 -12.32 11.20 -14.83
C ALA A 114 -12.53 10.21 -13.68
N ILE A 115 -13.60 10.38 -12.88
CA ILE A 115 -13.88 9.44 -11.78
C ILE A 115 -14.35 8.09 -12.30
N SER A 116 -15.15 8.04 -13.39
CA SER A 116 -15.55 6.76 -13.99
C SER A 116 -14.34 5.96 -14.46
N VAL A 117 -13.38 6.62 -15.12
CA VAL A 117 -12.13 5.98 -15.54
C VAL A 117 -11.33 5.51 -14.33
N ALA A 118 -11.19 6.36 -13.29
CA ALA A 118 -10.48 5.99 -12.07
C ALA A 118 -11.10 4.76 -11.37
N VAL A 119 -12.43 4.72 -11.26
CA VAL A 119 -13.15 3.58 -10.65
C VAL A 119 -12.94 2.30 -11.45
N ILE A 120 -13.03 2.37 -12.79
CA ILE A 120 -12.79 1.19 -13.64
C ILE A 120 -11.34 0.71 -13.50
N CYS A 121 -10.35 1.62 -13.57
CA CYS A 121 -8.94 1.26 -13.39
C CYS A 121 -8.68 0.66 -12.00
N ALA A 122 -9.21 1.27 -10.95
CA ALA A 122 -9.09 0.75 -9.59
C ALA A 122 -9.72 -0.65 -9.46
N GLY A 123 -10.90 -0.85 -10.04
CA GLY A 123 -11.58 -2.15 -10.06
C GLY A 123 -10.77 -3.22 -10.77
N VAL A 124 -10.25 -2.94 -11.95
CA VAL A 124 -9.41 -3.88 -12.71
C VAL A 124 -8.12 -4.22 -11.94
N MET A 125 -7.43 -3.23 -11.38
CA MET A 125 -6.21 -3.45 -10.60
C MET A 125 -6.50 -4.19 -9.29
N PHE A 126 -7.61 -3.88 -8.62
CA PHE A 126 -8.05 -4.61 -7.44
C PHE A 126 -8.31 -6.09 -7.77
N MET A 127 -9.07 -6.37 -8.82
CA MET A 127 -9.31 -7.75 -9.26
C MET A 127 -8.01 -8.45 -9.62
N GLY A 128 -7.10 -7.82 -10.35
CA GLY A 128 -5.80 -8.38 -10.69
C GLY A 128 -4.93 -8.71 -9.48
N SER A 129 -4.99 -7.90 -8.41
CA SER A 129 -4.21 -8.13 -7.19
C SER A 129 -4.88 -9.10 -6.22
N MET A 130 -6.22 -9.12 -6.15
CA MET A 130 -6.97 -9.93 -5.20
C MET A 130 -7.33 -11.32 -5.71
N ALA A 131 -7.59 -11.49 -7.02
CA ALA A 131 -7.97 -12.78 -7.57
C ALA A 131 -6.95 -13.90 -7.31
N PRO A 132 -5.64 -13.71 -7.49
CA PRO A 132 -4.65 -14.72 -7.15
C PRO A 132 -4.64 -15.07 -5.66
N ARG A 133 -4.79 -14.08 -4.78
CA ARG A 133 -4.84 -14.28 -3.32
C ARG A 133 -6.10 -15.05 -2.92
N LEU A 134 -7.25 -14.68 -3.47
CA LEU A 134 -8.50 -15.37 -3.20
C LEU A 134 -8.42 -16.84 -3.66
N ASN A 135 -7.90 -17.10 -4.85
CA ASN A 135 -7.70 -18.45 -5.35
C ASN A 135 -6.74 -19.26 -4.47
N TYR A 136 -5.65 -18.65 -4.00
CA TYR A 136 -4.75 -19.31 -3.06
C TYR A 136 -5.45 -19.70 -1.76
N TYR A 137 -6.15 -18.77 -1.11
CA TYR A 137 -6.82 -19.04 0.16
C TYR A 137 -7.99 -20.02 0.05
N THR A 138 -8.76 -19.95 -1.04
CA THR A 138 -9.86 -20.92 -1.27
C THR A 138 -9.32 -22.33 -1.52
N SER A 139 -8.25 -22.44 -2.31
CA SER A 139 -7.58 -23.74 -2.54
C SER A 139 -6.96 -24.29 -1.25
N LYS A 140 -6.30 -23.44 -0.47
CA LYS A 140 -5.73 -23.79 0.82
C LYS A 140 -6.79 -24.25 1.80
N TYR A 141 -7.90 -23.51 1.93
CA TYR A 141 -9.02 -23.90 2.76
C TYR A 141 -9.60 -25.25 2.34
N SER A 142 -9.78 -25.49 1.04
CA SER A 142 -10.29 -26.75 0.51
C SER A 142 -9.36 -27.93 0.85
N GLN A 143 -8.05 -27.75 0.76
CA GLN A 143 -7.05 -28.75 1.10
C GLN A 143 -7.04 -29.08 2.60
N ASP A 144 -7.15 -28.07 3.44
CA ASP A 144 -7.04 -28.19 4.91
C ASP A 144 -8.40 -28.35 5.60
N LYS A 145 -9.51 -28.51 4.85
CA LYS A 145 -10.87 -28.57 5.39
C LYS A 145 -11.04 -29.59 6.53
N ALA A 146 -10.51 -30.79 6.35
CA ALA A 146 -10.59 -31.83 7.38
C ALA A 146 -9.85 -31.43 8.68
N THR A 147 -8.77 -30.67 8.58
CA THR A 147 -8.04 -30.13 9.73
C THR A 147 -8.84 -29.06 10.44
N TYR A 148 -9.48 -28.16 9.70
CA TYR A 148 -10.37 -27.13 10.29
C TYR A 148 -11.58 -27.73 10.97
N GLU A 149 -12.18 -28.80 10.43
CA GLU A 149 -13.27 -29.54 11.08
C GLU A 149 -12.83 -30.14 12.42
N LYS A 150 -11.63 -30.76 12.47
CA LYS A 150 -11.07 -31.26 13.73
C LYS A 150 -10.82 -30.17 14.76
N ILE A 151 -10.27 -29.01 14.32
CA ILE A 151 -10.09 -27.85 15.18
C ILE A 151 -11.43 -27.34 15.72
N ASN A 152 -12.45 -27.22 14.89
CA ASN A 152 -13.78 -26.77 15.31
C ASN A 152 -14.40 -27.73 16.32
N ILE A 153 -14.25 -29.05 16.15
CA ILE A 153 -14.71 -30.04 17.14
C ILE A 153 -13.96 -29.85 18.47
N ALA A 154 -12.62 -29.68 18.43
CA ALA A 154 -11.86 -29.45 19.62
C ALA A 154 -12.25 -28.13 20.33
N LEU A 155 -12.48 -27.07 19.58
CA LEU A 155 -12.94 -25.78 20.11
C LEU A 155 -14.36 -25.88 20.71
N SER A 156 -15.21 -26.68 20.14
CA SER A 156 -16.57 -26.87 20.67
C SER A 156 -16.61 -27.59 22.05
N ALA A 157 -15.55 -28.29 22.40
CA ALA A 157 -15.39 -28.90 23.72
C ALA A 157 -15.00 -27.87 24.82
N VAL A 158 -14.60 -26.66 24.43
CA VAL A 158 -14.25 -25.59 25.40
C VAL A 158 -15.55 -25.01 25.98
N PRO A 159 -15.73 -24.99 27.33
CA PRO A 159 -16.89 -24.39 27.94
C PRO A 159 -17.05 -22.91 27.56
N LYS A 160 -18.29 -22.45 27.33
CA LYS A 160 -18.57 -21.07 26.91
C LYS A 160 -18.10 -19.99 27.91
N ASN A 161 -17.92 -20.36 29.16
CA ASN A 161 -17.45 -19.48 30.25
C ASN A 161 -15.97 -19.71 30.61
N ALA A 162 -15.27 -20.51 29.83
CA ALA A 162 -13.84 -20.72 30.08
C ALA A 162 -13.03 -19.49 29.69
N SER A 163 -12.05 -19.16 30.50
CA SER A 163 -11.02 -18.19 30.12
C SER A 163 -10.05 -18.89 29.17
N VAL A 164 -9.96 -18.40 27.94
CA VAL A 164 -9.09 -18.98 26.91
C VAL A 164 -7.96 -18.03 26.59
N CYS A 165 -6.74 -18.54 26.63
CA CYS A 165 -5.55 -17.87 26.09
C CYS A 165 -5.13 -18.60 24.81
N ALA A 166 -5.13 -17.87 23.70
CA ALA A 166 -4.68 -18.42 22.42
C ALA A 166 -3.55 -17.55 21.86
N SER A 167 -2.66 -18.14 21.07
CA SER A 167 -1.69 -17.38 20.30
C SER A 167 -2.42 -16.60 19.21
N GLY A 168 -1.93 -15.41 18.83
CA GLY A 168 -2.58 -14.52 17.84
C GLY A 168 -2.65 -15.05 16.41
N PHE A 169 -2.45 -16.37 16.22
CA PHE A 169 -2.53 -17.05 14.92
C PHE A 169 -3.75 -17.99 14.82
N PHE A 170 -4.68 -17.90 15.74
CA PHE A 170 -5.96 -18.64 15.73
C PHE A 170 -7.14 -17.69 15.73
#